data_c73998016e42971966cafc0f8b61e367
#
_entry.id   c73998016e42971966cafc0f8b61e367
#
_cell.length_a   1.000
_cell.length_b   1.000
_cell.length_c   1.000
_cell.angle_alpha   90.00
_cell.angle_beta   90.00
_cell.angle_gamma   90.00
#
_symmetry.space_group_name_H-M   'P 1'
#
loop_
_entity.id
_entity.type
_entity.pdbx_description
1 polymer ?
#
loop_
_entity_poly.entity_id
_entity_poly.type
_entity_poly.pdbx_seq_one_letter_code
_entity_poly.pdbx_strand_id
1 'polypeptide(L)'
;MAGIYVHVPFCKTRCIYCGFFSTTSMNLMPKYVETVLCELHERRDYLKGQTVETLYFGGGTPSQLPVAALRRIIDAVHIIYKDSAACEAMDEAACERNAMSKEQNEANVEGRVVNEQHVASRKFLEEVTVEANPDDITPEWLEAVKDAGVNRLSIGVQTFNDDRLRLIRRRHTSIQAVQAVRMAQDAGFDNVSIDLMFGFPEQTLAEWQSDLEHAVSLGVQHLSAYSLMYEDGTPLARMLDAGQINEIDDELSLAMFERLVDVASSAGYRHYEISNFALPGRESRHNSSYWHGVPYLGVGPGAHSY
;
A
#
# COMPACT_ATOMS: atom_id res chain seq x y z
N MET A 1 1.72 -18.76 11.07
CA MET A 1 1.30 -17.39 10.74
C MET A 1 2.44 -16.71 10.01
N ALA A 2 2.19 -16.17 8.83
CA ALA A 2 3.18 -15.46 8.03
C ALA A 2 2.49 -14.40 7.15
N GLY A 3 3.27 -13.50 6.55
CA GLY A 3 2.78 -12.48 5.63
C GLY A 3 3.48 -12.51 4.27
N ILE A 4 2.86 -11.89 3.27
CA ILE A 4 3.50 -11.59 2.00
C ILE A 4 3.39 -10.08 1.74
N TYR A 5 4.52 -9.44 1.45
CA TYR A 5 4.61 -8.05 1.01
C TYR A 5 4.98 -8.00 -0.46
N VAL A 6 4.19 -7.29 -1.25
CA VAL A 6 4.45 -7.09 -2.68
C VAL A 6 4.81 -5.62 -2.91
N HIS A 7 6.08 -5.36 -3.25
CA HIS A 7 6.52 -4.01 -3.56
C HIS A 7 6.18 -3.62 -4.98
N VAL A 8 5.23 -2.70 -5.14
CA VAL A 8 4.79 -2.16 -6.43
C VAL A 8 5.50 -0.84 -6.69
N PRO A 9 6.51 -0.78 -7.58
CA PRO A 9 7.37 0.41 -7.70
C PRO A 9 6.77 1.55 -8.53
N PHE A 10 5.58 1.41 -9.07
CA PHE A 10 5.04 2.34 -10.06
C PHE A 10 4.38 3.56 -9.43
N CYS A 11 4.75 4.76 -9.92
CA CYS A 11 4.12 6.04 -9.57
C CYS A 11 3.89 6.86 -10.85
N LYS A 12 2.72 7.44 -11.03
CA LYS A 12 2.49 8.41 -12.13
C LYS A 12 3.41 9.62 -11.99
N THR A 13 3.62 10.10 -10.77
CA THR A 13 4.54 11.16 -10.37
C THR A 13 5.23 10.81 -9.09
N ARG A 14 6.50 11.15 -8.93
CA ARG A 14 7.22 10.98 -7.66
C ARG A 14 7.01 12.20 -6.78
N CYS A 15 6.60 11.97 -5.53
CA CYS A 15 6.56 12.99 -4.49
C CYS A 15 7.99 13.45 -4.16
N ILE A 16 8.15 14.72 -3.80
CA ILE A 16 9.50 15.30 -3.60
C ILE A 16 10.21 14.78 -2.35
N TYR A 17 9.47 14.22 -1.40
CA TYR A 17 9.98 13.70 -0.12
C TYR A 17 10.28 12.19 -0.15
N CYS A 18 9.78 11.47 -1.18
CA CYS A 18 9.74 10.01 -1.14
C CYS A 18 11.10 9.38 -1.46
N GLY A 19 11.65 8.65 -0.50
CA GLY A 19 12.86 7.83 -0.61
C GLY A 19 12.61 6.40 -1.09
N PHE A 20 11.36 5.94 -1.21
CA PHE A 20 11.05 4.58 -1.64
C PHE A 20 11.49 4.30 -3.07
N PHE A 21 11.91 3.05 -3.29
CA PHE A 21 12.22 2.58 -4.64
C PHE A 21 10.97 2.68 -5.52
N SER A 22 11.02 3.56 -6.52
CA SER A 22 9.88 3.82 -7.41
C SER A 22 10.31 4.25 -8.80
N THR A 23 9.44 4.03 -9.79
CA THR A 23 9.65 4.39 -11.18
C THR A 23 8.38 4.98 -11.80
N THR A 24 8.57 5.85 -12.78
CA THR A 24 7.47 6.36 -13.62
C THR A 24 7.34 5.61 -14.96
N SER A 25 8.15 4.57 -15.17
CA SER A 25 8.16 3.77 -16.40
C SER A 25 7.02 2.74 -16.40
N MET A 26 5.79 3.21 -16.66
CA MET A 26 4.58 2.39 -16.62
C MET A 26 4.56 1.23 -17.64
N ASN A 27 5.31 1.35 -18.74
CA ASN A 27 5.47 0.31 -19.75
C ASN A 27 6.13 -0.97 -19.21
N LEU A 28 6.75 -0.93 -18.02
CA LEU A 28 7.36 -2.09 -17.38
C LEU A 28 6.35 -2.93 -16.57
N MET A 29 5.11 -2.46 -16.37
CA MET A 29 4.11 -3.16 -15.56
C MET A 29 3.86 -4.61 -15.99
N PRO A 30 3.66 -4.91 -17.29
CA PRO A 30 3.41 -6.31 -17.70
C PRO A 30 4.57 -7.23 -17.32
N LYS A 31 5.81 -6.80 -17.59
CA LYS A 31 7.01 -7.57 -17.23
C LYS A 31 7.16 -7.71 -15.71
N TYR A 32 6.88 -6.66 -14.96
CA TYR A 32 6.90 -6.68 -13.50
C TYR A 32 5.94 -7.74 -12.95
N VAL A 33 4.70 -7.80 -13.43
CA VAL A 33 3.70 -8.77 -12.96
C VAL A 33 4.18 -10.19 -13.19
N GLU A 34 4.69 -10.51 -14.40
CA GLU A 34 5.23 -11.83 -14.69
C GLU A 34 6.43 -12.18 -13.79
N THR A 35 7.31 -11.20 -13.54
CA THR A 35 8.47 -11.39 -12.65
C THR A 35 8.04 -11.65 -11.20
N VAL A 36 7.05 -10.92 -10.68
CA VAL A 36 6.52 -11.15 -9.32
C VAL A 36 5.89 -12.54 -9.21
N LEU A 37 5.15 -12.98 -10.22
CA LEU A 37 4.56 -14.32 -10.24
C LEU A 37 5.64 -15.42 -10.23
N CYS A 38 6.71 -15.26 -11.02
CA CYS A 38 7.86 -16.15 -10.98
C CYS A 38 8.55 -16.14 -9.62
N GLU A 39 8.81 -14.97 -9.04
CA GLU A 39 9.46 -14.85 -7.74
C GLU A 39 8.65 -15.52 -6.62
N LEU A 40 7.32 -15.32 -6.59
CA LEU A 40 6.43 -16.01 -5.65
C LEU A 40 6.57 -17.54 -5.78
N HIS A 41 6.63 -18.03 -7.00
CA HIS A 41 6.77 -19.48 -7.28
C HIS A 41 8.15 -20.00 -6.88
N GLU A 42 9.23 -19.35 -7.28
CA GLU A 42 10.60 -19.73 -6.94
C GLU A 42 10.85 -19.72 -5.42
N ARG A 43 10.19 -18.83 -4.71
CA ARG A 43 10.36 -18.65 -3.25
C ARG A 43 9.24 -19.28 -2.42
N ARG A 44 8.43 -20.19 -3.00
CA ARG A 44 7.30 -20.83 -2.33
C ARG A 44 7.63 -21.50 -1.00
N ASP A 45 8.85 -22.06 -0.89
CA ASP A 45 9.31 -22.76 0.32
C ASP A 45 9.92 -21.82 1.37
N TYR A 46 10.03 -20.50 1.08
CA TYR A 46 10.68 -19.54 1.98
C TYR A 46 10.02 -19.50 3.36
N LEU A 47 8.71 -19.54 3.41
CA LEU A 47 7.93 -19.50 4.65
C LEU A 47 7.80 -20.88 5.34
N LYS A 48 8.52 -21.90 4.85
CA LYS A 48 8.64 -23.23 5.49
C LYS A 48 7.29 -23.85 5.90
N GLY A 49 6.30 -23.73 5.06
CA GLY A 49 4.96 -24.30 5.29
C GLY A 49 4.11 -23.53 6.33
N GLN A 50 4.51 -22.32 6.72
CA GLN A 50 3.67 -21.48 7.58
C GLN A 50 2.42 -21.01 6.84
N THR A 51 1.30 -20.93 7.56
CA THR A 51 0.06 -20.36 7.01
C THR A 51 0.24 -18.87 6.74
N VAL A 52 0.00 -18.45 5.49
CA VAL A 52 0.02 -17.04 5.08
C VAL A 52 -1.35 -16.42 5.38
N GLU A 53 -1.39 -15.45 6.27
CA GLU A 53 -2.65 -14.79 6.70
C GLU A 53 -2.81 -13.40 6.12
N THR A 54 -1.70 -12.74 5.73
CA THR A 54 -1.74 -11.37 5.23
C THR A 54 -1.02 -11.22 3.89
N LEU A 55 -1.61 -10.41 3.02
CA LEU A 55 -1.01 -9.98 1.75
C LEU A 55 -1.10 -8.45 1.67
N TYR A 56 0.04 -7.80 1.52
CA TYR A 56 0.13 -6.35 1.49
C TYR A 56 0.78 -5.86 0.20
N PHE A 57 0.07 -5.04 -0.56
CA PHE A 57 0.59 -4.34 -1.72
C PHE A 57 0.97 -2.92 -1.31
N GLY A 58 2.26 -2.62 -1.33
CA GLY A 58 2.80 -1.31 -0.93
C GLY A 58 3.92 -0.82 -1.83
N GLY A 59 4.56 0.27 -1.42
CA GLY A 59 5.79 0.80 -2.02
C GLY A 59 5.62 2.08 -2.79
N GLY A 60 5.54 2.04 -4.13
CA GLY A 60 5.29 3.22 -4.96
C GLY A 60 3.82 3.65 -4.90
N THR A 61 3.00 3.08 -5.79
CA THR A 61 1.55 3.31 -5.80
C THR A 61 0.85 2.07 -6.34
N PRO A 62 0.47 1.12 -5.48
CA PRO A 62 -0.17 -0.12 -5.91
C PRO A 62 -1.47 0.06 -6.69
N SER A 63 -2.24 1.12 -6.41
CA SER A 63 -3.44 1.47 -7.18
C SER A 63 -3.17 1.79 -8.67
N GLN A 64 -1.91 1.93 -9.07
CA GLN A 64 -1.54 2.08 -10.49
C GLN A 64 -1.54 0.76 -11.26
N LEU A 65 -1.43 -0.39 -10.56
CA LEU A 65 -1.54 -1.67 -11.25
C LEU A 65 -2.98 -1.87 -11.75
N PRO A 66 -3.16 -2.39 -12.97
CA PRO A 66 -4.47 -2.87 -13.40
C PRO A 66 -5.04 -3.87 -12.40
N VAL A 67 -6.33 -3.77 -12.08
CA VAL A 67 -6.96 -4.67 -11.10
C VAL A 67 -6.82 -6.14 -11.51
N ALA A 68 -6.84 -6.44 -12.80
CA ALA A 68 -6.56 -7.78 -13.32
C ALA A 68 -5.16 -8.29 -12.92
N ALA A 69 -4.16 -7.41 -12.82
CA ALA A 69 -2.82 -7.77 -12.37
C ALA A 69 -2.79 -8.03 -10.84
N LEU A 70 -3.45 -7.18 -10.04
CA LEU A 70 -3.62 -7.42 -8.60
C LEU A 70 -4.30 -8.76 -8.36
N ARG A 71 -5.40 -9.04 -9.07
CA ARG A 71 -6.13 -10.33 -8.99
C ARG A 71 -5.22 -11.51 -9.31
N ARG A 72 -4.43 -11.44 -10.39
CA ARG A 72 -3.49 -12.50 -10.76
C ARG A 72 -2.48 -12.82 -9.65
N ILE A 73 -1.96 -11.78 -8.99
CA ILE A 73 -1.00 -11.95 -7.88
C ILE A 73 -1.72 -12.55 -6.66
N ILE A 74 -2.91 -12.08 -6.31
CA ILE A 74 -3.72 -12.62 -5.21
C ILE A 74 -4.05 -14.10 -5.46
N ASP A 75 -4.49 -14.44 -6.67
CA ASP A 75 -4.80 -15.82 -7.06
C ASP A 75 -3.55 -16.73 -7.01
N ALA A 76 -2.38 -16.22 -7.45
CA ALA A 76 -1.13 -16.95 -7.35
C ALA A 76 -0.74 -17.24 -5.89
N VAL A 77 -0.88 -16.27 -4.99
CA VAL A 77 -0.66 -16.48 -3.55
C VAL A 77 -1.61 -17.54 -2.99
N HIS A 78 -2.87 -17.51 -3.38
CA HIS A 78 -3.85 -18.55 -2.99
C HIS A 78 -3.44 -19.95 -3.48
N ILE A 79 -3.01 -20.09 -4.73
CA ILE A 79 -2.60 -21.37 -5.32
C ILE A 79 -1.33 -21.89 -4.64
N ILE A 80 -0.30 -21.05 -4.53
CA ILE A 80 1.03 -21.44 -4.04
C ILE A 80 0.99 -21.84 -2.56
N TYR A 81 0.25 -21.11 -1.74
CA TYR A 81 0.31 -21.29 -0.28
C TYR A 81 -0.89 -22.03 0.33
N LYS A 82 -1.91 -22.36 -0.48
CA LYS A 82 -3.06 -23.13 -0.01
C LYS A 82 -3.15 -24.52 -0.60
N ASP A 83 -2.85 -24.69 -1.88
CA ASP A 83 -3.02 -25.93 -2.63
C ASP A 83 -1.68 -26.41 -3.21
N SER A 84 -0.96 -27.26 -2.48
CA SER A 84 0.30 -27.84 -2.98
C SER A 84 0.12 -28.65 -4.28
N ALA A 85 -1.04 -29.26 -4.52
CA ALA A 85 -1.34 -30.03 -5.72
C ALA A 85 -1.58 -29.18 -6.98
N ALA A 86 -2.08 -27.94 -6.82
CA ALA A 86 -2.28 -27.00 -7.94
C ALA A 86 -0.98 -26.27 -8.33
N CYS A 87 0.01 -26.26 -7.43
CA CYS A 87 1.30 -25.61 -7.63
C CYS A 87 2.12 -26.29 -8.75
N GLU A 88 2.06 -27.61 -8.84
CA GLU A 88 2.78 -28.40 -9.86
C GLU A 88 2.32 -28.09 -11.30
N ALA A 89 1.04 -27.76 -11.49
CA ALA A 89 0.49 -27.41 -12.81
C ALA A 89 0.87 -25.98 -13.29
N MET A 90 1.27 -25.09 -12.37
CA MET A 90 1.78 -23.75 -12.73
C MET A 90 3.26 -23.77 -13.13
N ASP A 91 4.02 -24.76 -12.67
CA ASP A 91 5.46 -24.92 -12.93
C ASP A 91 5.80 -24.94 -14.43
N GLU A 92 5.02 -25.68 -15.22
CA GLU A 92 5.29 -25.85 -16.66
C GLU A 92 4.96 -24.59 -17.47
N ALA A 93 3.93 -23.83 -17.10
CA ALA A 93 3.42 -22.73 -17.90
C ALA A 93 4.11 -21.38 -17.65
N ALA A 94 4.65 -21.12 -16.44
CA ALA A 94 5.27 -19.84 -16.09
C ALA A 94 6.77 -19.83 -16.42
N CYS A 95 7.48 -20.93 -16.24
CA CYS A 95 8.90 -21.07 -16.55
C CYS A 95 9.17 -21.12 -18.06
N GLU A 96 8.30 -21.80 -18.83
CA GLU A 96 8.43 -21.90 -20.29
C GLU A 96 8.28 -20.56 -20.99
N ARG A 97 7.41 -19.67 -20.51
CA ARG A 97 7.22 -18.32 -21.09
C ARG A 97 8.41 -17.39 -20.89
N ASN A 98 9.17 -17.52 -19.81
CA ASN A 98 10.39 -16.74 -19.59
C ASN A 98 11.59 -17.28 -20.40
N ALA A 99 11.63 -18.56 -20.73
CA ALA A 99 12.65 -19.15 -21.59
C ALA A 99 12.44 -18.79 -23.07
N MET A 100 11.18 -18.66 -23.51
CA MET A 100 10.83 -18.35 -24.92
C MET A 100 10.89 -16.86 -25.26
N SER A 101 10.95 -15.94 -24.31
CA SER A 101 11.00 -14.50 -24.57
C SER A 101 12.38 -14.00 -25.07
N LYS A 102 13.36 -14.87 -25.26
CA LYS A 102 14.61 -14.55 -25.94
C LYS A 102 14.53 -14.65 -27.48
N GLU A 103 13.52 -15.30 -28.01
CA GLU A 103 13.30 -15.39 -29.45
C GLU A 103 11.81 -15.25 -29.75
N GLN A 104 11.43 -14.17 -30.37
CA GLN A 104 10.12 -13.85 -30.97
C GLN A 104 9.22 -12.88 -30.20
N ASN A 105 9.28 -11.64 -30.65
CA ASN A 105 8.21 -10.65 -30.60
C ASN A 105 7.02 -11.09 -31.47
N GLU A 106 5.82 -10.75 -30.97
CA GLU A 106 4.52 -10.68 -31.67
C GLU A 106 3.81 -12.02 -31.92
N ALA A 107 2.77 -12.28 -31.14
CA ALA A 107 1.38 -12.55 -31.51
C ALA A 107 0.62 -13.36 -30.43
N ASN A 108 -0.60 -12.89 -30.17
CA ASN A 108 -1.75 -13.58 -29.58
C ASN A 108 -1.74 -13.85 -28.06
N VAL A 109 -2.33 -12.89 -27.34
CA VAL A 109 -2.96 -13.11 -26.03
C VAL A 109 -4.45 -13.41 -26.28
N GLU A 110 -4.80 -14.67 -26.47
CA GLU A 110 -6.18 -15.12 -26.30
C GLU A 110 -6.30 -15.94 -25.01
N GLY A 111 -7.24 -15.48 -24.15
CA GLY A 111 -7.42 -15.92 -22.79
C GLY A 111 -7.80 -17.39 -22.64
N ARG A 112 -7.14 -18.08 -21.72
CA ARG A 112 -7.72 -19.25 -21.05
C ARG A 112 -8.50 -18.77 -19.84
N VAL A 113 -9.82 -18.85 -19.95
CA VAL A 113 -10.78 -18.68 -18.86
C VAL A 113 -10.49 -19.72 -17.79
N VAL A 114 -10.02 -19.31 -16.63
CA VAL A 114 -9.95 -20.15 -15.44
C VAL A 114 -11.39 -20.31 -14.93
N ASN A 115 -11.82 -21.54 -14.81
CA ASN A 115 -13.17 -21.99 -14.54
C ASN A 115 -13.73 -21.36 -13.24
N GLU A 116 -14.91 -20.74 -13.31
CA GLU A 116 -15.59 -19.99 -12.25
C GLU A 116 -15.98 -20.80 -10.99
N GLN A 117 -15.68 -22.09 -10.92
CA GLN A 117 -16.08 -22.98 -9.82
C GLN A 117 -15.21 -22.89 -8.55
N HIS A 118 -14.14 -22.10 -8.52
CA HIS A 118 -13.21 -21.98 -7.37
C HIS A 118 -13.50 -20.81 -6.42
N VAL A 119 -14.62 -20.12 -6.55
CA VAL A 119 -14.91 -18.89 -5.79
C VAL A 119 -15.27 -19.13 -4.31
N ALA A 120 -15.62 -20.35 -3.91
CA ALA A 120 -16.22 -20.63 -2.58
C ALA A 120 -15.23 -20.81 -1.40
N SER A 121 -13.90 -20.66 -1.59
CA SER A 121 -12.90 -20.98 -0.55
C SER A 121 -11.82 -19.92 -0.33
N ARG A 122 -12.11 -18.64 -0.55
CA ARG A 122 -11.13 -17.53 -0.43
C ARG A 122 -10.81 -17.05 0.99
N LYS A 123 -11.14 -17.80 2.04
CA LYS A 123 -10.98 -17.36 3.46
C LYS A 123 -9.64 -17.69 4.13
N PHE A 124 -8.59 -17.90 3.39
CA PHE A 124 -7.30 -18.19 4.02
C PHE A 124 -6.46 -16.91 4.24
N LEU A 125 -6.55 -15.90 3.36
CA LEU A 125 -6.01 -14.57 3.62
C LEU A 125 -7.02 -13.78 4.44
N GLU A 126 -6.65 -13.44 5.67
CA GLU A 126 -7.50 -12.66 6.58
C GLU A 126 -7.44 -11.16 6.27
N GLU A 127 -6.26 -10.67 5.83
CA GLU A 127 -6.07 -9.28 5.45
C GLU A 127 -5.36 -9.20 4.08
N VAL A 128 -6.02 -8.58 3.12
CA VAL A 128 -5.43 -8.19 1.83
C VAL A 128 -5.50 -6.68 1.71
N THR A 129 -4.35 -6.02 1.87
CA THR A 129 -4.23 -4.57 1.86
C THR A 129 -3.69 -4.07 0.52
N VAL A 130 -4.26 -2.98 0.03
CA VAL A 130 -3.74 -2.22 -1.11
C VAL A 130 -3.58 -0.75 -0.73
N GLU A 131 -2.38 -0.21 -0.95
CA GLU A 131 -2.16 1.23 -0.87
C GLU A 131 -2.70 1.93 -2.12
N ALA A 132 -3.37 3.06 -1.92
CA ALA A 132 -3.97 3.82 -3.00
C ALA A 132 -3.76 5.34 -2.83
N ASN A 133 -3.58 6.04 -3.95
CA ASN A 133 -3.72 7.49 -3.93
C ASN A 133 -5.20 7.88 -4.09
N PRO A 134 -5.64 8.98 -3.46
CA PRO A 134 -7.02 9.44 -3.57
C PRO A 134 -7.52 9.62 -5.00
N ASP A 135 -6.68 10.12 -5.90
CA ASP A 135 -7.01 10.37 -7.31
C ASP A 135 -7.03 9.11 -8.21
N ASP A 136 -6.72 7.96 -7.67
CA ASP A 136 -6.84 6.67 -8.36
C ASP A 136 -8.14 5.91 -7.94
N ILE A 137 -8.82 6.38 -6.89
CA ILE A 137 -10.01 5.74 -6.34
C ILE A 137 -11.24 6.18 -7.12
N THR A 138 -11.91 5.23 -7.76
CA THR A 138 -13.22 5.40 -8.40
C THR A 138 -14.17 4.29 -7.96
N PRO A 139 -15.49 4.46 -8.10
CA PRO A 139 -16.44 3.39 -7.78
C PRO A 139 -16.14 2.07 -8.50
N GLU A 140 -15.78 2.13 -9.78
CA GLU A 140 -15.45 0.96 -10.59
C GLU A 140 -14.17 0.26 -10.10
N TRP A 141 -13.15 1.05 -9.71
CA TRP A 141 -11.93 0.51 -9.15
C TRP A 141 -12.20 -0.17 -7.80
N LEU A 142 -13.00 0.46 -6.93
CA LEU A 142 -13.37 -0.09 -5.62
C LEU A 142 -14.13 -1.40 -5.74
N GLU A 143 -15.12 -1.48 -6.62
CA GLU A 143 -15.85 -2.71 -6.91
C GLU A 143 -14.89 -3.81 -7.39
N ALA A 144 -14.05 -3.51 -8.37
CA ALA A 144 -13.15 -4.46 -8.98
C ALA A 144 -12.07 -4.99 -7.99
N VAL A 145 -11.48 -4.13 -7.12
CA VAL A 145 -10.49 -4.59 -6.14
C VAL A 145 -11.14 -5.39 -5.01
N LYS A 146 -12.36 -5.04 -4.61
CA LYS A 146 -13.15 -5.82 -3.65
C LYS A 146 -13.44 -7.21 -4.19
N ASP A 147 -13.86 -7.31 -5.44
CA ASP A 147 -14.07 -8.58 -6.14
C ASP A 147 -12.78 -9.39 -6.31
N ALA A 148 -11.63 -8.71 -6.40
CA ALA A 148 -10.33 -9.37 -6.40
C ALA A 148 -9.94 -9.95 -5.04
N GLY A 149 -10.66 -9.62 -3.96
CA GLY A 149 -10.43 -10.12 -2.61
C GLY A 149 -9.72 -9.13 -1.68
N VAL A 150 -9.51 -7.88 -2.11
CA VAL A 150 -8.99 -6.82 -1.23
C VAL A 150 -10.05 -6.48 -0.18
N ASN A 151 -9.65 -6.45 1.09
CA ASN A 151 -10.54 -6.17 2.22
C ASN A 151 -10.04 -5.04 3.14
N ARG A 152 -8.86 -4.48 2.85
CA ARG A 152 -8.31 -3.29 3.53
C ARG A 152 -7.70 -2.33 2.51
N LEU A 153 -7.97 -1.03 2.69
CA LEU A 153 -7.35 0.05 1.89
C LEU A 153 -6.50 0.93 2.78
N SER A 154 -5.31 1.35 2.30
CA SER A 154 -4.51 2.42 2.90
C SER A 154 -4.46 3.58 1.91
N ILE A 155 -5.09 4.70 2.26
CA ILE A 155 -5.28 5.83 1.36
C ILE A 155 -4.32 6.95 1.74
N GLY A 156 -3.38 7.27 0.87
CA GLY A 156 -2.35 8.28 1.09
C GLY A 156 -2.91 9.70 0.99
N VAL A 157 -3.59 10.17 2.01
CA VAL A 157 -4.18 11.53 2.12
C VAL A 157 -3.09 12.58 2.33
N GLN A 158 -2.17 12.33 3.24
CA GLN A 158 -1.04 13.13 3.70
C GLN A 158 -1.45 14.36 4.53
N THR A 159 -2.32 15.22 4.03
CA THR A 159 -2.85 16.41 4.71
C THR A 159 -4.14 16.86 4.00
N PHE A 160 -4.95 17.66 4.67
CA PHE A 160 -6.12 18.33 4.08
C PHE A 160 -5.82 19.80 3.69
N ASN A 161 -4.54 20.21 3.71
CA ASN A 161 -4.10 21.52 3.25
C ASN A 161 -3.57 21.41 1.81
N ASP A 162 -4.26 22.08 0.87
CA ASP A 162 -3.91 22.03 -0.56
C ASP A 162 -2.56 22.67 -0.89
N ASP A 163 -2.09 23.65 -0.10
CA ASP A 163 -0.77 24.23 -0.30
C ASP A 163 0.34 23.24 0.05
N ARG A 164 0.16 22.46 1.13
CA ARG A 164 1.07 21.39 1.51
C ARG A 164 1.06 20.26 0.49
N LEU A 165 -0.13 19.86 -0.01
CA LEU A 165 -0.25 18.87 -1.09
C LEU A 165 0.51 19.31 -2.35
N ARG A 166 0.40 20.59 -2.74
CA ARG A 166 1.17 21.16 -3.86
C ARG A 166 2.66 21.16 -3.59
N LEU A 167 3.09 21.55 -2.39
CA LEU A 167 4.49 21.54 -2.00
C LEU A 167 5.13 20.17 -2.22
N ILE A 168 4.48 19.11 -1.74
CA ILE A 168 5.00 17.73 -1.85
C ILE A 168 4.67 17.06 -3.18
N ARG A 169 4.09 17.79 -4.14
CA ARG A 169 3.69 17.32 -5.49
C ARG A 169 2.69 16.16 -5.47
N ARG A 170 1.71 16.21 -4.55
CA ARG A 170 0.56 15.32 -4.63
C ARG A 170 -0.36 15.76 -5.76
N ARG A 171 -1.00 14.79 -6.44
CA ARG A 171 -1.87 15.03 -7.58
C ARG A 171 -3.31 15.34 -7.18
N HIS A 172 -3.72 14.87 -6.00
CA HIS A 172 -5.06 15.09 -5.46
C HIS A 172 -5.15 16.37 -4.64
N THR A 173 -6.36 16.85 -4.44
CA THR A 173 -6.73 17.93 -3.54
C THR A 173 -7.33 17.37 -2.25
N SER A 174 -7.45 18.21 -1.22
CA SER A 174 -8.13 17.87 0.04
C SER A 174 -9.56 17.37 -0.18
N ILE A 175 -10.31 18.00 -1.10
CA ILE A 175 -11.66 17.58 -1.47
C ILE A 175 -11.66 16.17 -2.07
N GLN A 176 -10.73 15.89 -2.97
CA GLN A 176 -10.60 14.56 -3.59
C GLN A 176 -10.21 13.49 -2.55
N ALA A 177 -9.38 13.84 -1.56
CA ALA A 177 -9.04 12.93 -0.47
C ALA A 177 -10.28 12.55 0.35
N VAL A 178 -11.10 13.52 0.75
CA VAL A 178 -12.37 13.28 1.46
C VAL A 178 -13.32 12.42 0.62
N GLN A 179 -13.48 12.76 -0.66
CA GLN A 179 -14.34 12.00 -1.58
C GLN A 179 -13.87 10.54 -1.74
N ALA A 180 -12.56 10.31 -1.87
CA ALA A 180 -12.00 8.97 -1.99
C ALA A 180 -12.29 8.10 -0.76
N VAL A 181 -12.14 8.65 0.44
CA VAL A 181 -12.48 7.95 1.69
C VAL A 181 -13.96 7.62 1.74
N ARG A 182 -14.85 8.59 1.41
CA ARG A 182 -16.28 8.35 1.40
C ARG A 182 -16.69 7.30 0.37
N MET A 183 -16.15 7.36 -0.84
CA MET A 183 -16.41 6.34 -1.88
C MET A 183 -15.97 4.95 -1.40
N ALA A 184 -14.83 4.81 -0.72
CA ALA A 184 -14.39 3.53 -0.18
C ALA A 184 -15.38 3.00 0.89
N GLN A 185 -15.85 3.87 1.79
CA GLN A 185 -16.86 3.51 2.80
C GLN A 185 -18.19 3.12 2.16
N ASP A 186 -18.67 3.88 1.17
CA ASP A 186 -19.92 3.62 0.44
C ASP A 186 -19.85 2.32 -0.37
N ALA A 187 -18.67 1.96 -0.89
CA ALA A 187 -18.42 0.67 -1.52
C ALA A 187 -18.36 -0.50 -0.50
N GLY A 188 -18.53 -0.20 0.80
CA GLY A 188 -18.60 -1.19 1.88
C GLY A 188 -17.22 -1.72 2.28
N PHE A 189 -16.13 -0.93 2.15
CA PHE A 189 -14.89 -1.19 2.87
C PHE A 189 -15.05 -0.75 4.32
N ASP A 190 -14.99 -1.71 5.24
CA ASP A 190 -15.11 -1.52 6.69
C ASP A 190 -13.73 -1.52 7.40
N ASN A 191 -12.65 -1.52 6.63
CA ASN A 191 -11.26 -1.42 7.09
C ASN A 191 -10.47 -0.45 6.17
N VAL A 192 -10.67 0.84 6.42
CA VAL A 192 -10.01 1.93 5.70
C VAL A 192 -9.00 2.60 6.62
N SER A 193 -7.75 2.67 6.15
CA SER A 193 -6.68 3.46 6.73
C SER A 193 -6.49 4.73 5.91
N ILE A 194 -6.17 5.83 6.57
CA ILE A 194 -5.62 7.01 5.91
C ILE A 194 -4.23 7.31 6.44
N ASP A 195 -3.34 7.70 5.53
CA ASP A 195 -1.98 8.06 5.88
C ASP A 195 -1.89 9.59 5.93
N LEU A 196 -1.39 10.12 7.04
CA LEU A 196 -1.18 11.54 7.30
C LEU A 196 0.31 11.82 7.49
N MET A 197 0.70 13.05 7.25
CA MET A 197 2.05 13.54 7.51
C MET A 197 1.98 14.84 8.29
N PHE A 198 2.90 15.02 9.21
CA PHE A 198 3.11 16.26 9.96
C PHE A 198 4.58 16.69 9.89
N GLY A 199 4.86 17.90 10.33
CA GLY A 199 6.23 18.43 10.28
C GLY A 199 6.60 19.02 8.93
N PHE A 200 5.63 19.47 8.13
CA PHE A 200 5.93 20.22 6.90
C PHE A 200 6.67 21.54 7.22
N PRO A 201 7.53 22.02 6.31
CA PRO A 201 8.11 23.35 6.46
C PRO A 201 7.06 24.40 6.81
N GLU A 202 7.30 25.18 7.85
CA GLU A 202 6.41 26.23 8.36
C GLU A 202 5.00 25.76 8.77
N GLN A 203 4.79 24.47 9.00
CA GLN A 203 3.51 23.96 9.52
C GLN A 203 3.33 24.39 10.98
N THR A 204 2.14 24.85 11.30
CA THR A 204 1.78 25.22 12.69
C THR A 204 1.05 24.05 13.38
N LEU A 205 1.09 24.06 14.72
CA LEU A 205 0.33 23.10 15.51
C LEU A 205 -1.19 23.21 15.25
N ALA A 206 -1.68 24.41 14.94
CA ALA A 206 -3.09 24.64 14.61
C ALA A 206 -3.49 24.02 13.26
N GLU A 207 -2.62 24.08 12.24
CA GLU A 207 -2.84 23.38 10.96
C GLU A 207 -2.89 21.86 11.18
N TRP A 208 -1.94 21.32 11.96
CA TRP A 208 -1.94 19.90 12.29
C TRP A 208 -3.18 19.45 13.06
N GLN A 209 -3.61 20.25 14.04
CA GLN A 209 -4.87 20.03 14.77
C GLN A 209 -6.06 19.94 13.80
N SER A 210 -6.13 20.84 12.82
CA SER A 210 -7.19 20.82 11.80
C SER A 210 -7.16 19.54 10.95
N ASP A 211 -5.97 19.08 10.55
CA ASP A 211 -5.83 17.82 9.80
C ASP A 211 -6.32 16.62 10.62
N LEU A 212 -5.97 16.57 11.91
CA LEU A 212 -6.42 15.50 12.81
C LEU A 212 -7.94 15.50 13.02
N GLU A 213 -8.53 16.67 13.21
CA GLU A 213 -9.98 16.83 13.35
C GLU A 213 -10.73 16.37 12.08
N HIS A 214 -10.22 16.74 10.91
CA HIS A 214 -10.76 16.24 9.65
C HIS A 214 -10.64 14.72 9.54
N ALA A 215 -9.47 14.15 9.85
CA ALA A 215 -9.24 12.71 9.80
C ALA A 215 -10.21 11.94 10.69
N VAL A 216 -10.36 12.38 11.95
CA VAL A 216 -11.29 11.76 12.90
C VAL A 216 -12.74 11.89 12.41
N SER A 217 -13.12 13.04 11.83
CA SER A 217 -14.49 13.27 11.32
C SER A 217 -14.87 12.36 10.16
N LEU A 218 -13.91 11.79 9.45
CA LEU A 218 -14.15 10.81 8.37
C LEU A 218 -14.59 9.45 8.91
N GLY A 219 -14.34 9.14 10.19
CA GLY A 219 -14.75 7.89 10.82
C GLY A 219 -14.04 6.67 10.24
N VAL A 220 -12.79 6.81 9.80
CA VAL A 220 -11.96 5.70 9.33
C VAL A 220 -11.55 4.79 10.50
N GLN A 221 -11.19 3.56 10.21
CA GLN A 221 -10.86 2.57 11.22
C GLN A 221 -9.41 2.63 11.68
N HIS A 222 -8.54 3.26 10.87
CA HIS A 222 -7.10 3.28 11.10
C HIS A 222 -6.49 4.60 10.62
N LEU A 223 -5.50 5.09 11.35
CA LEU A 223 -4.69 6.25 11.02
C LEU A 223 -3.22 5.86 11.04
N SER A 224 -2.50 6.14 9.95
CA SER A 224 -1.04 6.14 9.93
C SER A 224 -0.58 7.60 9.90
N ALA A 225 0.26 8.02 10.82
CA ALA A 225 0.74 9.40 10.86
C ALA A 225 2.26 9.43 11.02
N TYR A 226 2.93 10.02 10.05
CA TYR A 226 4.38 10.05 9.93
C TYR A 226 4.90 11.47 10.03
N SER A 227 6.00 11.66 10.77
CA SER A 227 6.77 12.90 10.64
C SER A 227 7.42 12.96 9.25
N LEU A 228 7.37 14.12 8.62
CA LEU A 228 8.05 14.35 7.34
C LEU A 228 9.57 14.20 7.53
N MET A 229 10.16 13.27 6.76
CA MET A 229 11.59 13.04 6.77
C MET A 229 12.25 13.64 5.52
N TYR A 230 13.46 14.16 5.70
CA TYR A 230 14.28 14.73 4.64
C TYR A 230 15.30 13.70 4.17
N GLU A 231 14.82 12.68 3.45
CA GLU A 231 15.64 11.57 2.96
C GLU A 231 16.69 12.02 1.95
N ASP A 232 17.92 11.57 2.14
CA ASP A 232 19.05 11.88 1.26
C ASP A 232 18.73 11.60 -0.21
N GLY A 233 19.16 12.51 -1.09
CA GLY A 233 18.95 12.39 -2.54
C GLY A 233 17.55 12.75 -3.02
N THR A 234 16.60 13.05 -2.13
CA THR A 234 15.26 13.55 -2.51
C THR A 234 15.30 15.02 -2.94
N PRO A 235 14.35 15.48 -3.76
CA PRO A 235 14.22 16.90 -4.04
C PRO A 235 13.98 17.76 -2.79
N LEU A 236 13.24 17.23 -1.81
CA LEU A 236 12.95 17.93 -0.56
C LEU A 236 14.21 18.18 0.27
N ALA A 237 15.07 17.15 0.41
CA ALA A 237 16.36 17.30 1.11
C ALA A 237 17.26 18.33 0.41
N ARG A 238 17.31 18.34 -0.93
CA ARG A 238 18.05 19.36 -1.68
C ARG A 238 17.52 20.78 -1.48
N MET A 239 16.20 20.94 -1.29
CA MET A 239 15.61 22.25 -0.97
C MET A 239 16.02 22.72 0.43
N LEU A 240 16.10 21.79 1.39
CA LEU A 240 16.59 22.07 2.75
C LEU A 240 18.07 22.49 2.72
N ASP A 241 18.93 21.69 2.06
CA ASP A 241 20.36 21.96 1.92
C ASP A 241 20.65 23.32 1.25
N ALA A 242 19.78 23.72 0.32
CA ALA A 242 19.86 24.99 -0.40
C ALA A 242 19.26 26.17 0.42
N GLY A 243 18.75 25.94 1.62
CA GLY A 243 18.10 26.97 2.46
C GLY A 243 16.82 27.54 1.88
N GLN A 244 16.14 26.79 0.97
CA GLN A 244 14.87 27.21 0.35
C GLN A 244 13.68 26.92 1.28
N ILE A 245 13.82 25.96 2.16
CA ILE A 245 12.87 25.59 3.21
C ILE A 245 13.63 25.35 4.51
N ASN A 246 12.92 25.38 5.62
CA ASN A 246 13.45 25.01 6.93
C ASN A 246 12.64 23.82 7.47
N GLU A 247 13.31 22.92 8.14
CA GLU A 247 12.69 21.93 8.98
C GLU A 247 12.06 22.59 10.20
N ILE A 248 10.96 22.05 10.73
CA ILE A 248 10.41 22.49 12.00
C ILE A 248 11.37 22.09 13.13
N ASP A 249 11.35 22.82 14.24
CA ASP A 249 12.16 22.45 15.39
C ASP A 249 11.62 21.22 16.13
N ASP A 250 12.48 20.60 16.92
CA ASP A 250 12.17 19.37 17.65
C ASP A 250 11.04 19.58 18.67
N GLU A 251 10.93 20.77 19.28
CA GLU A 251 9.89 21.09 20.26
C GLU A 251 8.50 21.10 19.58
N LEU A 252 8.40 21.72 18.41
CA LEU A 252 7.16 21.72 17.62
C LEU A 252 6.84 20.31 17.10
N SER A 253 7.84 19.56 16.64
CA SER A 253 7.66 18.18 16.19
C SER A 253 7.11 17.29 17.30
N LEU A 254 7.68 17.41 18.52
CA LEU A 254 7.19 16.72 19.71
C LEU A 254 5.75 17.13 20.05
N ALA A 255 5.46 18.42 20.05
CA ALA A 255 4.11 18.93 20.34
C ALA A 255 3.07 18.43 19.32
N MET A 256 3.45 18.29 18.04
CA MET A 256 2.60 17.70 17.01
C MET A 256 2.34 16.21 17.26
N PHE A 257 3.36 15.45 17.66
CA PHE A 257 3.19 14.05 18.01
C PHE A 257 2.32 13.86 19.26
N GLU A 258 2.55 14.63 20.31
CA GLU A 258 1.69 14.60 21.51
C GLU A 258 0.23 14.93 21.16
N ARG A 259 0.01 15.95 20.31
CA ARG A 259 -1.32 16.32 19.84
C ARG A 259 -1.99 15.17 19.06
N LEU A 260 -1.24 14.45 18.21
CA LEU A 260 -1.74 13.26 17.52
C LEU A 260 -2.22 12.21 18.52
N VAL A 261 -1.41 11.88 19.51
CA VAL A 261 -1.76 10.89 20.55
C VAL A 261 -3.02 11.31 21.31
N ASP A 262 -3.12 12.57 21.72
CA ASP A 262 -4.27 13.10 22.47
C ASP A 262 -5.56 13.04 21.65
N VAL A 263 -5.53 13.52 20.40
CA VAL A 263 -6.72 13.55 19.52
C VAL A 263 -7.15 12.13 19.15
N ALA A 264 -6.21 11.28 18.73
CA ALA A 264 -6.53 9.90 18.35
C ALA A 264 -7.10 9.12 19.54
N SER A 265 -6.47 9.22 20.73
CA SER A 265 -6.95 8.55 21.94
C SER A 265 -8.34 9.03 22.36
N SER A 266 -8.58 10.35 22.31
CA SER A 266 -9.88 10.95 22.63
C SER A 266 -10.99 10.49 21.66
N ALA A 267 -10.62 10.18 20.43
CA ALA A 267 -11.51 9.63 19.40
C ALA A 267 -11.66 8.09 19.46
N GLY A 268 -11.06 7.42 20.45
CA GLY A 268 -11.18 5.98 20.69
C GLY A 268 -10.18 5.11 19.93
N TYR A 269 -9.20 5.71 19.24
CA TYR A 269 -8.12 4.95 18.62
C TYR A 269 -7.10 4.51 19.67
N ARG A 270 -6.55 3.32 19.48
CA ARG A 270 -5.40 2.81 20.22
C ARG A 270 -4.12 3.09 19.45
N HIS A 271 -3.14 3.69 20.13
CA HIS A 271 -1.77 3.80 19.64
C HIS A 271 -1.10 2.43 19.83
N TYR A 272 -0.96 1.64 18.76
CA TYR A 272 -0.49 0.26 18.88
C TYR A 272 0.95 0.05 18.41
N GLU A 273 1.50 1.03 17.68
CA GLU A 273 2.93 1.16 17.35
C GLU A 273 3.26 2.62 17.01
N ILE A 274 4.52 2.96 16.72
CA ILE A 274 5.03 4.35 16.67
C ILE A 274 4.18 5.28 15.82
N SER A 275 3.78 4.86 14.62
CA SER A 275 3.11 5.72 13.65
C SER A 275 1.64 5.36 13.42
N ASN A 276 1.15 4.26 14.01
CA ASN A 276 -0.15 3.72 13.68
C ASN A 276 -1.12 3.69 14.86
N PHE A 277 -2.33 4.13 14.57
CA PHE A 277 -3.46 4.23 15.49
C PHE A 277 -4.67 3.53 14.87
N ALA A 278 -5.38 2.72 15.63
CA ALA A 278 -6.52 1.98 15.13
C ALA A 278 -7.67 1.92 16.13
N LEU A 279 -8.90 1.88 15.66
CA LEU A 279 -10.02 1.45 16.48
C LEU A 279 -9.79 0.00 16.94
N PRO A 280 -10.27 -0.40 18.14
CA PRO A 280 -10.05 -1.74 18.66
C PRO A 280 -10.42 -2.85 17.68
N GLY A 281 -9.47 -3.75 17.39
CA GLY A 281 -9.63 -4.86 16.43
C GLY A 281 -9.51 -4.44 14.96
N ARG A 282 -9.03 -3.23 14.68
CA ARG A 282 -8.78 -2.70 13.33
C ARG A 282 -7.31 -2.37 13.09
N GLU A 283 -6.43 -2.85 13.96
CA GLU A 283 -4.99 -2.78 13.76
C GLU A 283 -4.60 -3.47 12.44
N SER A 284 -3.65 -2.92 11.67
CA SER A 284 -3.12 -3.62 10.49
C SER A 284 -2.42 -4.90 10.92
N ARG A 285 -2.94 -6.05 10.53
CA ARG A 285 -2.34 -7.35 10.87
C ARG A 285 -0.96 -7.49 10.26
N HIS A 286 -0.80 -7.05 9.01
CA HIS A 286 0.48 -7.13 8.32
C HIS A 286 1.54 -6.27 9.01
N ASN A 287 1.24 -5.00 9.34
CA ASN A 287 2.17 -4.09 10.01
C ASN A 287 2.48 -4.58 11.45
N SER A 288 1.47 -5.05 12.17
CA SER A 288 1.65 -5.61 13.51
C SER A 288 2.60 -6.82 13.52
N SER A 289 2.61 -7.61 12.44
CA SER A 289 3.48 -8.78 12.30
C SER A 289 4.96 -8.43 12.39
N TYR A 290 5.39 -7.27 11.90
CA TYR A 290 6.78 -6.81 11.97
C TYR A 290 7.26 -6.67 13.42
N TRP A 291 6.41 -6.11 14.28
CA TRP A 291 6.72 -5.88 15.70
C TRP A 291 6.71 -7.17 16.53
N HIS A 292 6.02 -8.20 16.07
CA HIS A 292 5.96 -9.50 16.72
C HIS A 292 6.96 -10.52 16.17
N GLY A 293 7.85 -10.12 15.25
CA GLY A 293 8.84 -11.02 14.64
C GLY A 293 8.19 -12.14 13.83
N VAL A 294 7.02 -11.91 13.27
CA VAL A 294 6.33 -12.87 12.40
C VAL A 294 7.04 -12.92 11.05
N PRO A 295 7.41 -14.10 10.54
CA PRO A 295 8.06 -14.21 9.23
C PRO A 295 7.19 -13.65 8.10
N TYR A 296 7.84 -12.99 7.15
CA TYR A 296 7.18 -12.56 5.93
C TYR A 296 8.10 -12.69 4.71
N LEU A 297 7.48 -12.91 3.57
CA LEU A 297 8.12 -12.92 2.26
C LEU A 297 7.84 -11.57 1.57
N GLY A 298 8.90 -10.81 1.29
CA GLY A 298 8.81 -9.65 0.41
C GLY A 298 9.17 -10.03 -1.02
N VAL A 299 8.36 -9.64 -1.99
CA VAL A 299 8.58 -9.84 -3.42
C VAL A 299 8.51 -8.52 -4.18
N GLY A 300 9.20 -8.47 -5.31
CA GLY A 300 9.34 -7.25 -6.10
C GLY A 300 10.59 -6.42 -5.72
N PRO A 301 10.95 -5.44 -6.56
CA PRO A 301 12.21 -4.70 -6.42
C PRO A 301 12.20 -3.80 -5.17
N GLY A 302 13.20 -3.95 -4.31
CA GLY A 302 13.33 -3.20 -3.06
C GLY A 302 12.56 -3.80 -1.87
N ALA A 303 11.87 -4.94 -2.05
CA ALA A 303 11.23 -5.65 -0.96
C ALA A 303 12.27 -6.36 -0.06
N HIS A 304 11.99 -6.38 1.23
CA HIS A 304 12.74 -7.16 2.21
C HIS A 304 11.90 -8.34 2.69
N SER A 305 12.57 -9.37 3.20
CA SER A 305 11.94 -10.55 3.83
C SER A 305 12.53 -10.78 5.21
N TYR A 306 11.78 -11.37 6.10
CA TYR A 306 12.23 -11.72 7.46
C TYR A 306 11.87 -13.17 7.81
#